data_3a65bc1711a65ee033391e041a11fe2f
#
_entry.id   3a65bc1711a65ee033391e041a11fe2f
#
_cell.length_a   1.000
_cell.length_b   1.000
_cell.length_c   1.000
_cell.angle_alpha   90.00
_cell.angle_beta   90.00
_cell.angle_gamma   90.00
#
_symmetry.space_group_name_H-M   'P 1'
#
loop_
_entity.id
_entity.type
_entity.pdbx_description
1 polymer ?
#
loop_
_entity_poly.entity_id
_entity_poly.type
_entity_poly.pdbx_seq_one_letter_code
_entity_poly.pdbx_strand_id
1 'polypeptide(L)'
;MTVSVDGVQETEAMIAFRVPAYAENFKILRNGKEENLTEDHGYIKISGKMYKEIFEISFDAEPVFVHANPQVRVDSAKVAVVKGPLVYCVEEADNGENLSSVMVNTDQKIEETYDDELLEGCSVLHITGKKISEKGWNEGTLYQNRKAELEDVKLTLVPYCYWGNRENGEMLVWMKELFYM
;
A
#
# COMPACT_ATOMS: atom_id res chain seq x y z
N MET A 1 1.36 -7.43 -17.29
CA MET A 1 0.21 -8.32 -17.62
C MET A 1 0.15 -8.52 -19.12
N THR A 2 -0.12 -9.73 -19.59
CA THR A 2 -0.26 -10.01 -21.01
C THR A 2 -1.69 -10.45 -21.31
N VAL A 3 -2.29 -9.86 -22.35
CA VAL A 3 -3.63 -10.20 -22.85
C VAL A 3 -3.50 -10.62 -24.31
N SER A 4 -3.92 -11.83 -24.63
CA SER A 4 -3.97 -12.35 -26.02
C SER A 4 -5.40 -12.35 -26.52
N VAL A 5 -5.56 -11.91 -27.74
CA VAL A 5 -6.85 -11.95 -28.46
C VAL A 5 -6.75 -12.98 -29.54
N ASP A 6 -7.32 -14.15 -29.28
CA ASP A 6 -7.36 -15.26 -30.22
C ASP A 6 -8.69 -15.27 -30.98
N GLY A 7 -8.62 -15.38 -32.28
CA GLY A 7 -9.79 -15.45 -33.17
C GLY A 7 -9.57 -16.40 -34.32
N VAL A 8 -10.66 -16.89 -34.92
CA VAL A 8 -10.60 -17.70 -36.15
C VAL A 8 -10.54 -16.84 -37.41
N GLN A 9 -10.93 -15.58 -37.32
CA GLN A 9 -10.91 -14.61 -38.41
C GLN A 9 -10.76 -13.18 -37.89
N GLU A 10 -10.30 -12.30 -38.75
CA GLU A 10 -10.18 -10.88 -38.46
C GLU A 10 -11.56 -10.26 -38.21
N THR A 11 -11.71 -9.56 -37.09
CA THR A 11 -12.98 -8.93 -36.68
C THR A 11 -12.69 -7.52 -36.19
N GLU A 12 -13.53 -6.55 -36.58
CA GLU A 12 -13.52 -5.20 -36.03
C GLU A 12 -13.99 -5.28 -34.57
N ALA A 13 -13.14 -4.81 -33.63
CA ALA A 13 -13.43 -4.84 -32.21
C ALA A 13 -12.81 -3.63 -31.51
N MET A 14 -13.26 -3.39 -30.28
CA MET A 14 -12.66 -2.43 -29.38
C MET A 14 -12.35 -3.13 -28.05
N ILE A 15 -11.12 -2.95 -27.55
CA ILE A 15 -10.71 -3.40 -26.24
C ILE A 15 -10.52 -2.16 -25.37
N ALA A 16 -11.11 -2.18 -24.19
CA ALA A 16 -10.95 -1.14 -23.18
C ALA A 16 -10.10 -1.67 -22.01
N PHE A 17 -8.96 -1.06 -21.80
CA PHE A 17 -8.07 -1.36 -20.66
C PHE A 17 -8.31 -0.31 -19.57
N ARG A 18 -8.64 -0.77 -18.38
CA ARG A 18 -8.77 0.13 -17.24
C ARG A 18 -7.39 0.61 -16.79
N VAL A 19 -7.26 1.92 -16.59
CA VAL A 19 -6.09 2.52 -15.93
C VAL A 19 -6.43 2.72 -14.46
N PRO A 20 -5.82 1.96 -13.54
CA PRO A 20 -6.05 2.18 -12.13
C PRO A 20 -5.53 3.56 -11.69
N ALA A 21 -6.22 4.22 -10.77
CA ALA A 21 -5.82 5.55 -10.30
C ALA A 21 -4.43 5.58 -9.60
N TYR A 22 -3.95 4.42 -9.17
CA TYR A 22 -2.63 4.26 -8.55
C TYR A 22 -1.53 3.87 -9.54
N ALA A 23 -1.87 3.67 -10.82
CA ALA A 23 -0.89 3.25 -11.82
C ALA A 23 -0.07 4.45 -12.31
N GLU A 24 1.24 4.37 -12.13
CA GLU A 24 2.19 5.31 -12.70
C GLU A 24 2.88 4.70 -13.92
N ASN A 25 3.35 5.52 -14.84
CA ASN A 25 4.06 5.08 -16.05
C ASN A 25 3.32 3.99 -16.84
N PHE A 26 1.98 4.10 -16.93
CA PHE A 26 1.15 3.11 -17.60
C PHE A 26 1.47 3.03 -19.09
N LYS A 27 1.77 1.82 -19.58
CA LYS A 27 2.13 1.53 -20.97
C LYS A 27 1.37 0.35 -21.51
N ILE A 28 1.03 0.40 -22.78
CA ILE A 28 0.50 -0.73 -23.53
C ILE A 28 1.38 -0.93 -24.77
N LEU A 29 1.87 -2.15 -24.94
CA LEU A 29 2.48 -2.59 -26.19
C LEU A 29 1.49 -3.48 -26.90
N ARG A 30 1.25 -3.23 -28.20
CA ARG A 30 0.50 -4.10 -29.09
C ARG A 30 1.48 -4.77 -30.03
N ASN A 31 1.58 -6.09 -29.97
CA ASN A 31 2.55 -6.87 -30.76
C ASN A 31 3.99 -6.32 -30.66
N GLY A 32 4.40 -5.93 -29.44
CA GLY A 32 5.71 -5.36 -29.14
C GLY A 32 5.92 -3.89 -29.54
N LYS A 33 4.90 -3.19 -30.04
CA LYS A 33 4.96 -1.75 -30.36
C LYS A 33 4.13 -0.96 -29.37
N GLU A 34 4.70 0.14 -28.88
CA GLU A 34 4.01 1.04 -27.95
C GLU A 34 2.85 1.76 -28.65
N GLU A 35 1.68 1.70 -28.01
CA GLU A 35 0.47 2.39 -28.48
C GLU A 35 0.44 3.83 -27.95
N ASN A 36 -0.07 4.75 -28.77
CA ASN A 36 -0.38 6.10 -28.33
C ASN A 36 -1.64 6.08 -27.46
N LEU A 37 -1.45 6.33 -26.16
CA LEU A 37 -2.51 6.21 -25.19
C LEU A 37 -3.27 7.52 -25.00
N THR A 38 -4.59 7.46 -25.12
CA THR A 38 -5.48 8.53 -24.68
C THR A 38 -6.44 7.93 -23.66
N GLU A 39 -6.33 8.39 -22.41
CA GLU A 39 -7.24 7.99 -21.36
C GLU A 39 -8.57 8.75 -21.47
N ASP A 40 -9.65 8.01 -21.37
CA ASP A 40 -11.02 8.52 -21.31
C ASP A 40 -11.75 7.86 -20.14
N HIS A 41 -12.03 8.65 -19.08
CA HIS A 41 -12.73 8.22 -17.87
C HIS A 41 -12.12 6.96 -17.21
N GLY A 42 -10.80 6.88 -17.09
CA GLY A 42 -10.09 5.77 -16.47
C GLY A 42 -9.90 4.56 -17.39
N TYR A 43 -10.14 4.72 -18.70
CA TYR A 43 -9.95 3.65 -19.68
C TYR A 43 -9.15 4.13 -20.90
N ILE A 44 -8.32 3.24 -21.40
CA ILE A 44 -7.70 3.36 -22.72
C ILE A 44 -8.42 2.42 -23.64
N LYS A 45 -8.96 2.97 -24.74
CA LYS A 45 -9.73 2.23 -25.74
C LYS A 45 -8.91 2.07 -27.03
N ILE A 46 -8.66 0.82 -27.42
CA ILE A 46 -7.95 0.48 -28.65
C ILE A 46 -8.94 -0.18 -29.59
N SER A 47 -9.20 0.47 -30.72
CA SER A 47 -10.14 -0.01 -31.75
C SER A 47 -9.39 -0.47 -32.98
N GLY A 48 -10.01 -1.35 -33.75
CA GLY A 48 -9.54 -1.82 -35.04
C GLY A 48 -9.74 -3.31 -35.24
N LYS A 49 -9.09 -3.79 -36.30
CA LYS A 49 -9.12 -5.23 -36.61
C LYS A 49 -8.32 -6.02 -35.56
N MET A 50 -8.96 -6.98 -34.93
CA MET A 50 -8.39 -7.83 -33.90
C MET A 50 -8.28 -9.27 -34.43
N TYR A 51 -7.05 -9.71 -34.56
CA TYR A 51 -6.76 -11.10 -34.97
C TYR A 51 -5.36 -11.48 -34.48
N LYS A 52 -5.28 -12.42 -33.55
CA LYS A 52 -4.02 -12.87 -32.94
C LYS A 52 -3.17 -11.73 -32.37
N GLU A 53 -3.84 -10.78 -31.74
CA GLU A 53 -3.18 -9.63 -31.13
C GLU A 53 -2.68 -9.96 -29.72
N ILE A 54 -1.50 -9.45 -29.38
CA ILE A 54 -0.93 -9.55 -28.02
C ILE A 54 -0.77 -8.14 -27.47
N PHE A 55 -1.39 -7.89 -26.32
CA PHE A 55 -1.23 -6.66 -25.57
C PHE A 55 -0.42 -6.94 -24.31
N GLU A 56 0.68 -6.21 -24.12
CA GLU A 56 1.48 -6.21 -22.91
C GLU A 56 1.25 -4.91 -22.16
N ILE A 57 0.80 -5.02 -20.91
CA ILE A 57 0.46 -3.87 -20.06
C ILE A 57 1.43 -3.84 -18.91
N SER A 58 2.06 -2.71 -18.70
CA SER A 58 2.95 -2.44 -17.57
C SER A 58 2.63 -1.10 -16.94
N PHE A 59 2.81 -1.01 -15.65
CA PHE A 59 2.73 0.21 -14.86
C PHE A 59 3.47 0.01 -13.53
N ASP A 60 3.84 1.11 -12.91
CA ASP A 60 4.43 1.14 -11.58
C ASP A 60 3.34 1.45 -10.53
N ALA A 61 3.54 0.97 -9.31
CA ALA A 61 2.69 1.26 -8.18
C ALA A 61 3.57 1.40 -6.94
N GLU A 62 3.94 2.63 -6.60
CA GLU A 62 4.76 2.92 -5.43
C GLU A 62 3.93 2.89 -4.14
N PRO A 63 4.52 2.50 -3.01
CA PRO A 63 3.85 2.62 -1.73
C PRO A 63 3.74 4.09 -1.31
N VAL A 64 2.55 4.46 -0.82
CA VAL A 64 2.24 5.84 -0.44
C VAL A 64 1.53 5.92 0.91
N PHE A 65 1.71 7.05 1.62
CA PHE A 65 0.91 7.40 2.77
C PHE A 65 -0.43 8.00 2.34
N VAL A 66 -1.51 7.56 2.99
CA VAL A 66 -2.87 8.01 2.71
C VAL A 66 -3.48 8.62 3.97
N HIS A 67 -4.01 9.83 3.83
CA HIS A 67 -4.72 10.54 4.87
C HIS A 67 -6.23 10.44 4.66
N ALA A 68 -6.98 10.31 5.74
CA ALA A 68 -8.43 10.35 5.69
C ALA A 68 -8.93 11.81 5.55
N ASN A 69 -10.08 11.98 4.88
CA ASN A 69 -10.76 13.27 4.90
C ASN A 69 -11.07 13.66 6.36
N PRO A 70 -10.86 14.95 6.78
CA PRO A 70 -11.12 15.39 8.15
C PRO A 70 -12.55 15.13 8.67
N GLN A 71 -13.49 14.85 7.79
CA GLN A 71 -14.86 14.44 8.18
C GLN A 71 -14.90 13.01 8.74
N VAL A 72 -13.90 12.19 8.46
CA VAL A 72 -13.71 10.85 9.04
C VAL A 72 -13.02 10.99 10.40
N ARG A 73 -13.81 11.35 11.41
CA ARG A 73 -13.30 11.79 12.73
C ARG A 73 -12.42 10.77 13.43
N VAL A 74 -12.70 9.48 13.26
CA VAL A 74 -11.96 8.38 13.92
C VAL A 74 -10.54 8.24 13.40
N ASP A 75 -10.27 8.73 12.19
CA ASP A 75 -8.96 8.65 11.55
C ASP A 75 -8.26 10.02 11.44
N SER A 76 -8.79 11.02 12.14
CA SER A 76 -8.15 12.31 12.25
C SER A 76 -6.75 12.19 12.88
N ALA A 77 -5.77 12.86 12.29
CA ALA A 77 -4.36 12.77 12.68
C ALA A 77 -3.78 11.35 12.62
N LYS A 78 -4.30 10.55 11.71
CA LYS A 78 -3.78 9.22 11.39
C LYS A 78 -3.48 9.08 9.91
N VAL A 79 -2.62 8.13 9.61
CA VAL A 79 -2.18 7.80 8.26
C VAL A 79 -2.19 6.29 8.07
N ALA A 80 -2.57 5.86 6.89
CA ALA A 80 -2.45 4.48 6.43
C ALA A 80 -1.40 4.37 5.32
N VAL A 81 -0.91 3.17 5.07
CA VAL A 81 0.00 2.89 3.96
C VAL A 81 -0.71 1.99 2.96
N VAL A 82 -0.61 2.35 1.68
CA VAL A 82 -1.15 1.55 0.58
C VAL A 82 -0.09 1.40 -0.52
N LYS A 83 -0.16 0.28 -1.25
CA LYS A 83 0.61 0.07 -2.48
C LYS A 83 -0.30 -0.54 -3.55
N GLY A 84 -0.54 0.20 -4.61
CA GLY A 84 -1.52 -0.20 -5.61
C GLY A 84 -2.89 -0.46 -4.96
N PRO A 85 -3.49 -1.65 -5.15
CA PRO A 85 -4.78 -2.00 -4.56
C PRO A 85 -4.67 -2.54 -3.11
N LEU A 86 -3.45 -2.72 -2.59
CA LEU A 86 -3.22 -3.33 -1.29
C LEU A 86 -3.13 -2.27 -0.19
N VAL A 87 -3.89 -2.49 0.88
CA VAL A 87 -3.73 -1.78 2.14
C VAL A 87 -2.74 -2.56 3.00
N TYR A 88 -1.88 -1.86 3.72
CA TYR A 88 -0.89 -2.44 4.63
C TYR A 88 -1.25 -2.18 6.08
N CYS A 89 -0.83 -3.07 6.96
CA CYS A 89 -1.00 -2.94 8.40
C CYS A 89 0.27 -3.30 9.15
N VAL A 90 0.41 -2.77 10.35
CA VAL A 90 1.37 -3.24 11.34
C VAL A 90 0.70 -4.32 12.21
N GLU A 91 1.41 -5.42 12.46
CA GLU A 91 0.98 -6.48 13.37
C GLU A 91 1.92 -6.56 14.57
N GLU A 92 1.38 -6.96 15.71
CA GLU A 92 2.15 -7.18 16.95
C GLU A 92 3.28 -8.19 16.74
N ALA A 93 3.04 -9.23 15.93
CA ALA A 93 4.01 -10.26 15.58
C ALA A 93 5.35 -9.70 15.07
N ASP A 94 5.32 -8.57 14.34
CA ASP A 94 6.51 -7.94 13.77
C ASP A 94 7.00 -6.73 14.55
N ASN A 95 6.11 -6.08 15.32
CA ASN A 95 6.34 -4.73 15.87
C ASN A 95 6.23 -4.67 17.39
N GLY A 96 5.89 -5.81 18.05
CA GLY A 96 5.66 -5.91 19.48
C GLY A 96 4.34 -5.26 19.92
N GLU A 97 4.04 -5.41 21.21
CA GLU A 97 2.81 -4.98 21.86
C GLU A 97 2.61 -3.45 21.84
N ASN A 98 1.41 -2.99 22.17
CA ASN A 98 1.05 -1.57 22.30
C ASN A 98 1.22 -0.78 20.98
N LEU A 99 0.73 -1.31 19.89
CA LEU A 99 0.79 -0.65 18.58
C LEU A 99 0.09 0.72 18.59
N SER A 100 -0.91 0.92 19.43
CA SER A 100 -1.60 2.20 19.60
C SER A 100 -0.70 3.34 20.09
N SER A 101 0.48 3.03 20.63
CA SER A 101 1.50 4.00 21.07
C SER A 101 2.45 4.46 19.97
N VAL A 102 2.35 3.87 18.78
CA VAL A 102 3.20 4.17 17.63
C VAL A 102 2.72 5.43 16.90
N MET A 103 3.69 6.21 16.46
CA MET A 103 3.50 7.41 15.61
C MET A 103 4.50 7.37 14.47
N VAL A 104 4.08 7.74 13.27
CA VAL A 104 4.92 7.70 12.07
C VAL A 104 5.10 9.08 11.46
N ASN A 105 6.28 9.36 10.93
CA ASN A 105 6.54 10.53 10.11
C ASN A 105 6.25 10.20 8.65
N THR A 106 5.49 11.04 7.98
CA THR A 106 5.16 10.86 6.56
C THR A 106 6.19 11.47 5.61
N ASP A 107 7.12 12.31 6.13
CA ASP A 107 8.23 12.89 5.36
C ASP A 107 9.40 11.88 5.21
N GLN A 108 9.10 10.65 4.86
CA GLN A 108 10.09 9.60 4.64
C GLN A 108 9.75 8.75 3.43
N LYS A 109 10.76 8.13 2.85
CA LYS A 109 10.56 7.09 1.84
C LYS A 109 10.10 5.80 2.53
N ILE A 110 9.11 5.15 1.96
CA ILE A 110 8.71 3.79 2.36
C ILE A 110 9.65 2.82 1.63
N GLU A 111 10.37 2.01 2.40
CA GLU A 111 11.24 0.97 1.84
C GLU A 111 10.41 -0.29 1.57
N GLU A 112 10.65 -0.94 0.45
CA GLU A 112 10.02 -2.20 0.08
C GLU A 112 11.05 -3.30 -0.05
N THR A 113 10.72 -4.48 0.51
CA THR A 113 11.46 -5.72 0.31
C THR A 113 10.48 -6.84 -0.04
N TYR A 114 10.92 -7.81 -0.82
CA TYR A 114 10.15 -9.03 -1.02
C TYR A 114 10.68 -10.11 -0.09
N ASP A 115 9.80 -10.72 0.67
CA ASP A 115 10.10 -11.83 1.57
C ASP A 115 9.38 -13.07 1.05
N ASP A 116 10.14 -14.06 0.60
CA ASP A 116 9.65 -15.29 -0.02
C ASP A 116 9.23 -16.36 1.00
N GLU A 117 9.66 -16.21 2.25
CA GLU A 117 9.30 -17.11 3.34
C GLU A 117 8.07 -16.61 4.11
N LEU A 118 7.83 -15.30 4.15
CA LEU A 118 6.72 -14.72 4.86
C LEU A 118 5.42 -14.87 4.07
N LEU A 119 4.43 -15.57 4.67
CA LEU A 119 3.07 -15.68 4.12
C LEU A 119 3.03 -16.22 2.67
N GLU A 120 3.88 -17.21 2.37
CA GLU A 120 4.03 -17.81 1.03
C GLU A 120 4.59 -16.83 -0.03
N GLY A 121 5.25 -15.79 0.41
CA GLY A 121 5.87 -14.74 -0.40
C GLY A 121 5.01 -13.49 -0.54
N CYS A 122 5.48 -12.38 0.02
CA CYS A 122 4.81 -11.08 -0.11
C CYS A 122 5.78 -9.91 -0.12
N SER A 123 5.34 -8.77 -0.66
CA SER A 123 6.03 -7.50 -0.47
C SER A 123 5.78 -6.98 0.94
N VAL A 124 6.86 -6.73 1.65
CA VAL A 124 6.88 -6.16 3.00
C VAL A 124 7.36 -4.72 2.92
N LEU A 125 6.71 -3.83 3.63
CA LEU A 125 7.09 -2.42 3.68
C LEU A 125 7.72 -2.09 5.02
N HIS A 126 8.72 -1.19 4.99
CA HIS A 126 9.42 -0.72 6.17
C HIS A 126 9.38 0.79 6.25
N ILE A 127 9.04 1.29 7.43
CA ILE A 127 9.05 2.72 7.76
C ILE A 127 9.67 2.93 9.15
N THR A 128 10.06 4.15 9.44
CA THR A 128 10.51 4.55 10.76
C THR A 128 9.42 5.33 11.49
N GLY A 129 9.44 5.27 12.81
CA GLY A 129 8.49 5.96 13.64
C GLY A 129 9.01 6.22 15.03
N LYS A 130 8.13 6.67 15.90
CA LYS A 130 8.35 6.82 17.33
C LYS A 130 7.30 6.00 18.08
N LYS A 131 7.69 5.45 19.22
CA LYS A 131 6.79 4.76 20.13
C LYS A 131 6.87 5.42 21.52
N ILE A 132 5.72 5.57 22.18
CA ILE A 132 5.70 6.08 23.54
C ILE A 132 6.36 5.02 24.42
N SER A 133 7.43 5.42 25.13
CA SER A 133 8.18 4.55 26.04
C SER A 133 7.39 4.26 27.31
N GLU A 134 7.43 3.01 27.74
CA GLU A 134 6.90 2.59 29.03
C GLU A 134 7.91 2.79 30.18
N LYS A 135 9.14 3.21 29.86
CA LYS A 135 10.16 3.47 30.88
C LYS A 135 9.75 4.55 31.86
N GLY A 136 10.02 4.28 33.14
CA GLY A 136 9.72 5.22 34.24
C GLY A 136 8.25 5.29 34.63
N TRP A 137 7.40 4.38 34.16
CA TRP A 137 6.09 4.15 34.74
C TRP A 137 6.24 3.31 36.02
N ASN A 138 5.57 3.71 37.11
CA ASN A 138 5.53 2.94 38.31
C ASN A 138 4.50 1.81 38.17
N GLU A 139 4.78 0.66 38.72
CA GLU A 139 3.85 -0.46 38.73
C GLU A 139 2.49 -0.05 39.34
N GLY A 140 1.41 -0.38 38.63
CA GLY A 140 0.04 -0.04 39.02
C GLY A 140 -0.39 1.40 38.77
N THR A 141 0.46 2.25 38.22
CA THR A 141 0.12 3.65 37.88
C THR A 141 -0.38 3.74 36.44
N LEU A 142 -1.65 4.12 36.25
CA LEU A 142 -2.27 4.27 34.93
C LEU A 142 -2.17 5.69 34.35
N TYR A 143 -1.99 6.69 35.19
CA TYR A 143 -1.94 8.11 34.80
C TYR A 143 -0.84 8.84 35.56
N GLN A 144 -0.11 9.71 34.88
CA GLN A 144 0.92 10.52 35.51
C GLN A 144 1.06 11.89 34.83
N ASN A 145 1.42 12.91 35.60
CA ASN A 145 1.65 14.25 35.11
C ASN A 145 3.13 14.43 34.71
N ARG A 146 3.54 13.80 33.62
CA ARG A 146 4.85 14.05 33.00
C ARG A 146 4.76 13.91 31.49
N LYS A 147 5.72 14.52 30.79
CA LYS A 147 5.82 14.39 29.35
C LYS A 147 6.17 12.94 28.99
N ALA A 148 5.49 12.40 27.98
CA ALA A 148 5.84 11.09 27.41
C ALA A 148 7.24 11.13 26.78
N GLU A 149 8.01 10.09 27.02
CA GLU A 149 9.28 9.85 26.33
C GLU A 149 9.00 9.04 25.07
N LEU A 150 9.73 9.37 24.00
CA LEU A 150 9.59 8.70 22.71
C LEU A 150 10.87 7.93 22.38
N GLU A 151 10.70 6.72 21.90
CA GLU A 151 11.78 5.86 21.41
C GLU A 151 11.66 5.71 19.90
N ASP A 152 12.80 5.64 19.20
CA ASP A 152 12.83 5.33 17.77
C ASP A 152 12.44 3.87 17.54
N VAL A 153 11.56 3.65 16.55
CA VAL A 153 11.17 2.31 16.15
C VAL A 153 11.26 2.17 14.64
N LYS A 154 11.61 0.99 14.19
CA LYS A 154 11.46 0.56 12.81
C LYS A 154 10.22 -0.33 12.74
N LEU A 155 9.34 -0.04 11.81
CA LEU A 155 8.08 -0.75 11.65
C LEU A 155 8.11 -1.58 10.38
N THR A 156 7.60 -2.79 10.51
CA THR A 156 7.36 -3.74 9.42
C THR A 156 5.86 -3.81 9.15
N LEU A 157 5.48 -3.59 7.90
CA LEU A 157 4.09 -3.61 7.47
C LEU A 157 3.89 -4.75 6.47
N VAL A 158 2.81 -5.48 6.66
CA VAL A 158 2.38 -6.56 5.77
C VAL A 158 1.06 -6.23 5.11
N PRO A 159 0.73 -6.83 3.95
CA PRO A 159 -0.58 -6.62 3.33
C PRO A 159 -1.71 -7.05 4.28
N TYR A 160 -2.69 -6.18 4.48
CA TYR A 160 -3.83 -6.42 5.37
C TYR A 160 -4.60 -7.72 5.07
N CYS A 161 -4.62 -8.16 3.81
CA CYS A 161 -5.26 -9.42 3.42
C CYS A 161 -4.62 -10.66 4.07
N TYR A 162 -3.42 -10.54 4.63
CA TYR A 162 -2.72 -11.59 5.35
C TYR A 162 -2.83 -11.48 6.87
N TRP A 163 -3.47 -10.43 7.39
CA TRP A 163 -3.63 -10.25 8.82
C TRP A 163 -4.22 -11.47 9.53
N GLY A 164 -3.64 -11.81 10.68
CA GLY A 164 -4.10 -12.90 11.55
C GLY A 164 -3.79 -14.31 11.04
N ASN A 165 -3.00 -14.45 9.97
CA ASN A 165 -2.63 -15.77 9.44
C ASN A 165 -1.40 -16.39 10.14
N ARG A 166 -0.76 -15.67 11.04
CA ARG A 166 0.44 -16.12 11.76
C ARG A 166 0.13 -16.40 13.23
N GLU A 167 -0.12 -15.36 13.99
CA GLU A 167 -0.43 -15.44 15.42
C GLU A 167 -1.44 -14.36 15.83
N ASN A 168 -2.06 -14.53 17.00
CA ASN A 168 -2.99 -13.56 17.55
C ASN A 168 -2.21 -12.37 18.12
N GLY A 169 -2.73 -11.16 17.94
CA GLY A 169 -2.12 -9.96 18.46
C GLY A 169 -2.85 -8.69 18.00
N GLU A 170 -2.30 -7.55 18.39
CA GLU A 170 -2.78 -6.25 17.94
C GLU A 170 -2.51 -6.06 16.44
N MET A 171 -3.33 -5.25 15.81
CA MET A 171 -3.12 -4.80 14.43
C MET A 171 -3.63 -3.37 14.25
N LEU A 172 -2.90 -2.57 13.47
CA LEU A 172 -3.35 -1.25 13.04
C LEU A 172 -3.12 -1.06 11.54
N VAL A 173 -4.15 -0.56 10.87
CA VAL A 173 -4.04 0.06 9.53
C VAL A 173 -3.77 1.56 9.68
N TRP A 174 -4.52 2.24 10.54
CA TRP A 174 -4.43 3.67 10.77
C TRP A 174 -3.52 3.98 11.95
N MET A 175 -2.27 4.36 11.66
CA MET A 175 -1.26 4.76 12.65
C MET A 175 -1.37 6.26 12.93
N LYS A 176 -1.01 6.70 14.12
CA LYS A 176 -0.92 8.14 14.44
C LYS A 176 0.17 8.79 13.60
N GLU A 177 -0.11 9.97 13.11
CA GLU A 177 0.88 10.79 12.40
C GLU A 177 1.67 11.66 13.39
N LEU A 178 2.99 11.72 13.21
CA LEU A 178 3.86 12.58 13.98
C LEU A 178 4.05 13.91 13.25
N PHE A 179 3.40 14.95 13.74
CA PHE A 179 3.58 16.29 13.22
C PHE A 179 4.79 16.95 13.88
N TYR A 180 5.77 17.34 13.09
CA TYR A 180 6.83 18.23 13.58
C TYR A 180 6.30 19.68 13.54
N MET A 181 6.26 20.32 14.68
CA MET A 181 6.04 21.76 14.83
C MET A 181 7.37 22.50 14.83
#